data_42a42d45f4d471427c2a8cf64f0392dc
#
_entry.id   42a42d45f4d471427c2a8cf64f0392dc
#
_cell.length_a   1.000
_cell.length_b   1.000
_cell.length_c   1.000
_cell.angle_alpha   90.00
_cell.angle_beta   90.00
_cell.angle_gamma   90.00
#
_symmetry.space_group_name_H-M   'P 1'
#
loop_
_entity.id
_entity.type
_entity.pdbx_description
1 polymer ?
#
loop_
_entity_poly.entity_id
_entity_poly.type
_entity_poly.pdbx_seq_one_letter_code
_entity_poly.pdbx_strand_id
1 'polypeptide(L)' 'LTLWLGTDDETVMTTLSGVDLYPDVLGHLANIENLRGHPYEFYLKLGFSIIGAMPDANGWGKPDIYMAKRCR' A
#
# COMPACT_ATOMS: atom_id res chain seq x y z
N LEU A 1 17.09 7.54 -11.93
CA LEU A 1 16.29 6.34 -12.09
C LEU A 1 15.41 6.11 -10.87
N THR A 2 14.15 5.82 -11.08
CA THR A 2 13.20 5.49 -10.02
C THR A 2 12.74 4.05 -10.18
N LEU A 3 12.85 3.27 -9.13
CA LEU A 3 12.25 1.94 -9.05
C LEU A 3 10.88 2.06 -8.39
N TRP A 4 9.91 1.33 -8.89
CA TRP A 4 8.59 1.31 -8.25
C TRP A 4 8.02 -0.10 -8.28
N LEU A 5 7.10 -0.35 -7.36
CA LEU A 5 6.40 -1.63 -7.28
C LEU A 5 4.99 -1.41 -6.76
N GLY A 6 4.12 -2.39 -7.04
CA GLY A 6 2.82 -2.51 -6.42
C GLY A 6 2.81 -3.76 -5.57
N THR A 7 2.27 -3.67 -4.37
CA THR A 7 2.10 -4.81 -3.49
C THR A 7 0.64 -4.87 -3.04
N ASP A 8 0.00 -6.02 -3.27
CA ASP A 8 -1.41 -6.18 -2.99
C ASP A 8 -1.70 -6.52 -1.52
N ASP A 9 -2.92 -6.24 -1.09
CA ASP A 9 -3.43 -6.70 0.19
C ASP A 9 -4.82 -7.29 0.00
N GLU A 10 -4.88 -8.60 -0.19
CA GLU A 10 -6.13 -9.30 -0.44
C GLU A 10 -6.70 -9.99 0.81
N THR A 11 -6.01 -9.93 1.94
CA THR A 11 -6.35 -10.72 3.14
C THR A 11 -6.35 -9.91 4.43
N VAL A 12 -6.62 -8.61 4.34
CA VAL A 12 -6.69 -7.72 5.50
C VAL A 12 -5.41 -7.76 6.34
N MET A 13 -4.27 -7.64 5.66
CA MET A 13 -2.97 -7.57 6.32
C MET A 13 -2.67 -6.15 6.78
N THR A 14 -3.36 -5.15 6.22
CA THR A 14 -3.25 -3.75 6.61
C THR A 14 -4.63 -3.15 6.81
N THR A 15 -4.67 -1.93 7.34
CA THR A 15 -5.92 -1.18 7.52
C THR A 15 -6.57 -0.72 6.21
N LEU A 16 -5.88 -0.89 5.06
CA LEU A 16 -6.43 -0.52 3.76
C LEU A 16 -7.31 -1.61 3.15
N SER A 17 -7.19 -2.84 3.61
CA SER A 17 -7.90 -3.98 3.04
C SER A 17 -9.23 -4.23 3.76
N GLY A 18 -10.24 -4.63 3.01
CA GLY A 18 -11.55 -4.95 3.55
C GLY A 18 -12.42 -3.73 3.84
N VAL A 19 -12.02 -2.54 3.39
CA VAL A 19 -12.75 -1.29 3.60
C VAL A 19 -12.86 -0.52 2.29
N ASP A 20 -13.87 0.36 2.22
CA ASP A 20 -13.99 1.29 1.09
C ASP A 20 -13.04 2.47 1.32
N LEU A 21 -12.04 2.61 0.46
CA LEU A 21 -11.05 3.69 0.58
C LEU A 21 -11.57 5.02 0.08
N TYR A 22 -12.61 5.02 -0.77
CA TYR A 22 -13.18 6.27 -1.26
C TYR A 22 -14.06 6.93 -0.19
N PRO A 23 -14.14 8.26 -0.18
CA PRO A 23 -13.49 9.21 -1.10
C PRO A 23 -12.10 9.68 -0.62
N ASP A 24 -11.59 9.19 0.49
CA ASP A 24 -10.38 9.73 1.12
C ASP A 24 -9.23 8.72 1.11
N VAL A 25 -8.80 8.31 -0.09
CA VAL A 25 -7.70 7.36 -0.26
C VAL A 25 -6.42 7.83 0.46
N LEU A 26 -6.08 9.12 0.31
CA LEU A 26 -4.86 9.65 0.91
C LEU A 26 -4.92 9.69 2.44
N GLY A 27 -6.08 9.95 3.01
CA GLY A 27 -6.27 9.88 4.45
C GLY A 27 -6.09 8.47 4.99
N HIS A 28 -6.62 7.48 4.29
CA HIS A 28 -6.40 6.08 4.66
C HIS A 28 -4.90 5.71 4.59
N LEU A 29 -4.20 6.16 3.53
CA LEU A 29 -2.76 5.91 3.41
C LEU A 29 -1.97 6.56 4.54
N ALA A 30 -2.32 7.79 4.91
CA ALA A 30 -1.62 8.51 5.98
C ALA A 30 -1.74 7.81 7.33
N ASN A 31 -2.80 7.04 7.52
CA ASN A 31 -3.08 6.34 8.77
C ASN A 31 -2.92 4.81 8.65
N ILE A 32 -2.19 4.36 7.65
CA ILE A 32 -2.01 2.91 7.43
C ILE A 32 -1.33 2.25 8.62
N GLU A 33 -1.85 1.08 9.01
CA GLU A 33 -1.25 0.23 10.03
C GLU A 33 -1.06 -1.17 9.47
N ASN A 34 0.08 -1.77 9.79
CA ASN A 34 0.35 -3.14 9.40
C ASN A 34 -0.20 -4.07 10.49
N LEU A 35 -1.24 -4.82 10.15
CA LEU A 35 -1.95 -5.65 11.10
C LEU A 35 -1.38 -7.07 11.18
N ARG A 36 -0.84 -7.59 10.08
CA ARG A 36 -0.48 -9.00 9.97
C ARG A 36 0.79 -9.24 9.17
N GLY A 37 1.77 -8.34 9.28
CA GLY A 37 3.08 -8.55 8.65
C GLY A 37 3.08 -8.35 7.13
N HIS A 38 2.35 -7.37 6.63
CA HIS A 38 2.33 -7.06 5.21
C HIS A 38 3.73 -6.67 4.71
N PRO A 39 4.14 -7.10 3.52
CA PRO A 39 5.47 -6.82 2.96
C PRO A 39 5.85 -5.36 2.81
N TYR A 40 4.89 -4.41 2.83
CA TYR A 40 5.23 -2.99 2.63
C TYR A 40 6.25 -2.49 3.66
N GLU A 41 6.22 -3.00 4.89
CA GLU A 41 7.21 -2.62 5.90
C GLU A 41 8.61 -3.07 5.54
N PHE A 42 8.75 -4.25 4.92
CA PHE A 42 10.02 -4.73 4.42
C PHE A 42 10.58 -3.77 3.38
N TYR A 43 9.74 -3.32 2.46
CA TYR A 43 10.15 -2.35 1.44
C TYR A 43 10.52 -1.00 2.03
N LEU A 44 9.82 -0.54 3.08
CA LEU A 44 10.22 0.67 3.79
C LEU A 44 11.64 0.55 4.33
N LYS A 45 11.99 -0.61 4.87
CA LYS A 45 13.35 -0.86 5.38
C LYS A 45 14.39 -0.86 4.28
N LEU A 46 14.02 -1.19 3.06
CA LEU A 46 14.89 -1.12 1.89
C LEU A 46 15.01 0.29 1.30
N GLY A 47 14.34 1.27 1.88
CA GLY A 47 14.38 2.65 1.43
C GLY A 47 13.26 3.05 0.48
N PHE A 48 12.28 2.20 0.23
CA PHE A 48 11.09 2.57 -0.54
C PHE A 48 10.17 3.46 0.29
N SER A 49 9.44 4.32 -0.40
CA SER A 49 8.38 5.15 0.21
C SER A 49 7.04 4.74 -0.38
N ILE A 50 5.99 4.83 0.42
CA ILE A 50 4.62 4.67 -0.08
C ILE A 50 4.28 5.92 -0.89
N ILE A 51 3.86 5.74 -2.14
CA ILE A 51 3.51 6.84 -3.03
C ILE A 51 2.03 6.87 -3.41
N GLY A 52 1.28 5.84 -3.13
CA GLY A 52 -0.13 5.80 -3.44
C GLY A 52 -0.74 4.43 -3.23
N ALA A 53 -2.01 4.33 -3.59
CA ALA A 53 -2.73 3.07 -3.60
C ALA A 53 -3.76 3.08 -4.71
N MET A 54 -4.04 1.90 -5.27
CA MET A 54 -5.14 1.71 -6.21
C MET A 54 -6.24 0.96 -5.47
N PRO A 55 -7.36 1.63 -5.14
CA PRO A 55 -8.48 0.95 -4.49
C PRO A 55 -9.04 -0.14 -5.38
N ASP A 56 -9.45 -1.24 -4.77
CA ASP A 56 -10.13 -2.34 -5.46
C ASP A 56 -9.35 -2.95 -6.64
N ALA A 57 -8.03 -2.81 -6.64
CA ALA A 57 -7.19 -3.29 -7.74
C ALA A 57 -7.31 -4.80 -7.98
N ASN A 58 -7.56 -5.57 -6.93
CA ASN A 58 -7.66 -7.03 -6.97
C ASN A 58 -9.06 -7.53 -6.60
N GLY A 59 -10.05 -6.64 -6.64
CA GLY A 59 -11.42 -6.87 -6.19
C GLY A 59 -11.80 -5.90 -5.10
N TRP A 60 -13.09 -5.83 -4.76
CA TRP A 60 -13.56 -4.88 -3.74
C TRP A 60 -12.82 -5.08 -2.42
N GLY A 61 -12.30 -3.99 -1.86
CA GLY A 61 -11.58 -4.03 -0.60
C GLY A 61 -10.20 -4.70 -0.69
N LYS A 62 -9.68 -4.91 -1.89
CA LYS A 62 -8.37 -5.56 -2.10
C LYS A 62 -7.45 -4.63 -2.90
N PRO A 63 -6.86 -3.62 -2.24
CA PRO A 63 -6.07 -2.60 -2.93
C PRO A 63 -4.68 -3.09 -3.29
N ASP A 64 -4.03 -2.34 -4.22
CA ASP A 64 -2.58 -2.36 -4.37
C ASP A 64 -2.00 -1.15 -3.66
N ILE A 65 -0.88 -1.35 -2.98
CA ILE A 65 -0.09 -0.27 -2.39
C ILE A 65 1.10 -0.02 -3.30
N TYR A 66 1.26 1.22 -3.76
CA TYR A 66 2.37 1.58 -4.64
C TYR A 66 3.51 2.19 -3.85
N MET A 67 4.71 1.71 -4.14
CA MET A 67 5.92 2.15 -3.46
C MET A 67 6.99 2.47 -4.49
N ALA A 68 7.84 3.42 -4.17
CA ALA A 68 8.92 3.82 -5.06
C ALA A 68 10.18 4.17 -4.30
N LYS A 69 11.30 4.08 -4.99
CA LYS A 69 12.62 4.40 -4.46
C LYS A 69 13.44 5.03 -5.55
N ARG A 70 14.09 6.14 -5.22
CA ARG A 70 15.03 6.76 -6.15
C ARG A 70 16.37 6.05 -6.07
N CYS A 71 16.88 5.66 -7.22
CA CYS A 71 18.22 5.09 -7.38
C CYS A 71 19.11 6.09 -8.08
N ARG A 72 20.35 6.09 -7.71
CA ARG A 72 21.35 6.95 -8.35
C ARG A 72 21.75 6.42 -9.71
#